data_dac905a572fba17d021fb9fe4fe65f5e
#
_entry.id   dac905a572fba17d021fb9fe4fe65f5e
#
_cell.length_a   1.000
_cell.length_b   1.000
_cell.length_c   1.000
_cell.angle_alpha   90.00
_cell.angle_beta   90.00
_cell.angle_gamma   90.00
#
_symmetry.space_group_name_H-M   'P 1'
#
loop_
_entity.id
_entity.type
_entity.pdbx_description
1 polymer ?
#
loop_
_entity_poly.entity_id
_entity_poly.type
_entity_poly.pdbx_seq_one_letter_code
_entity_poly.pdbx_strand_id
1 'polypeptide(L)'
;MVHPETGARVLDAAQIAHFVERGFVRLDHAFPPALADEARAILWRDLACDPHDPSSWTEPVIRLGMYSAAPFVAAANTPLLHGAFDQLVGAGRWLPCRAMGTFPVRFPSAEDPGDAGWHVDVSFGFDDPDFMNWRVNLASKGRALLMLFLFSDVGEQDAPTRIRAGSHHHIARQLAPAGEAGLSLRELAADGFTGSAGCEELLATGQAGTVYLCHPFLVHSAQPHRGETPRFMAQPPLLPREPLRLDREDGASSPVEAAIRQGL
;
A
#
# COMPACT_ATOMS: atom_id res chain seq x y z
N MET A 1 -34.66 5.67 -12.17
CA MET A 1 -33.52 6.11 -11.37
C MET A 1 -33.36 5.10 -10.24
N VAL A 2 -32.41 4.18 -10.37
CA VAL A 2 -32.10 3.20 -9.31
C VAL A 2 -31.08 3.92 -8.43
N HIS A 3 -31.45 4.22 -7.18
CA HIS A 3 -30.49 4.64 -6.18
C HIS A 3 -29.48 3.51 -6.01
N PRO A 4 -28.15 3.76 -6.05
CA PRO A 4 -27.19 2.74 -5.69
C PRO A 4 -27.46 2.36 -4.24
N GLU A 5 -27.69 1.09 -3.99
CA GLU A 5 -27.71 0.52 -2.64
C GLU A 5 -26.46 1.00 -1.92
N THR A 6 -26.65 1.57 -0.74
CA THR A 6 -25.55 1.93 0.18
C THR A 6 -24.69 0.68 0.34
N GLY A 7 -23.43 0.73 -0.15
CA GLY A 7 -22.51 -0.39 -0.12
C GLY A 7 -22.47 -1.05 1.27
N ALA A 8 -22.40 -2.36 1.31
CA ALA A 8 -22.39 -3.14 2.55
C ALA A 8 -21.28 -2.59 3.47
N ARG A 9 -21.64 -2.27 4.72
CA ARG A 9 -20.69 -1.79 5.71
C ARG A 9 -19.78 -2.95 6.11
N VAL A 10 -18.52 -2.92 5.66
CA VAL A 10 -17.55 -4.00 5.85
C VAL A 10 -16.52 -3.68 6.93
N LEU A 11 -16.28 -2.39 7.20
CA LEU A 11 -15.47 -1.91 8.33
C LEU A 11 -16.39 -1.40 9.43
N ASP A 12 -16.10 -1.78 10.66
CA ASP A 12 -16.77 -1.22 11.84
C ASP A 12 -16.18 0.15 12.24
N ALA A 13 -16.81 0.80 13.22
CA ALA A 13 -16.39 2.13 13.65
C ALA A 13 -14.97 2.12 14.29
N ALA A 14 -14.60 1.04 14.96
CA ALA A 14 -13.29 0.91 15.60
C ALA A 14 -12.19 0.75 14.53
N GLN A 15 -12.45 -0.01 13.47
CA GLN A 15 -11.53 -0.16 12.33
C GLN A 15 -11.33 1.16 11.58
N ILE A 16 -12.41 1.94 11.38
CA ILE A 16 -12.31 3.27 10.76
C ILE A 16 -11.53 4.23 11.66
N ALA A 17 -11.81 4.25 12.97
CA ALA A 17 -11.07 5.06 13.93
C ALA A 17 -9.58 4.66 13.97
N HIS A 18 -9.30 3.36 13.98
CA HIS A 18 -7.93 2.83 13.90
C HIS A 18 -7.21 3.31 12.61
N PHE A 19 -7.90 3.26 11.46
CA PHE A 19 -7.32 3.77 10.21
C PHE A 19 -6.99 5.27 10.32
N VAL A 20 -7.89 6.08 10.86
CA VAL A 20 -7.65 7.53 11.01
C VAL A 20 -6.50 7.82 11.97
N GLU A 21 -6.39 7.10 13.08
CA GLU A 21 -5.37 7.29 14.11
C GLU A 21 -4.03 6.66 13.73
N ARG A 22 -4.05 5.42 13.21
CA ARG A 22 -2.85 4.61 12.99
C ARG A 22 -2.38 4.61 11.54
N GLY A 23 -3.22 5.01 10.60
CA GLY A 23 -2.92 5.13 9.18
C GLY A 23 -3.05 3.82 8.39
N PHE A 24 -3.63 2.78 8.94
CA PHE A 24 -3.89 1.53 8.21
C PHE A 24 -5.03 0.73 8.83
N VAL A 25 -5.59 -0.20 8.04
CA VAL A 25 -6.47 -1.27 8.51
C VAL A 25 -6.07 -2.58 7.83
N ARG A 26 -6.06 -3.67 8.60
CA ARG A 26 -5.82 -5.02 8.10
C ARG A 26 -7.15 -5.70 7.84
N LEU A 27 -7.24 -6.36 6.68
CA LEU A 27 -8.37 -7.18 6.27
C LEU A 27 -7.86 -8.61 6.01
N ASP A 28 -8.22 -9.52 6.89
CA ASP A 28 -7.95 -10.94 6.65
C ASP A 28 -8.98 -11.50 5.66
N HIS A 29 -8.57 -12.47 4.84
CA HIS A 29 -9.42 -13.07 3.81
C HIS A 29 -10.07 -12.05 2.86
N ALA A 30 -9.36 -10.95 2.55
CA ALA A 30 -9.84 -9.92 1.64
C ALA A 30 -10.05 -10.42 0.21
N PHE A 31 -9.33 -11.47 -0.16
CA PHE A 31 -9.55 -12.24 -1.38
C PHE A 31 -9.27 -13.74 -1.13
N PRO A 32 -9.89 -14.65 -1.93
CA PRO A 32 -9.72 -16.09 -1.76
C PRO A 32 -8.27 -16.56 -1.92
N PRO A 33 -7.74 -17.45 -1.06
CA PRO A 33 -6.41 -18.05 -1.22
C PRO A 33 -6.17 -18.71 -2.58
N ALA A 34 -7.22 -19.28 -3.19
CA ALA A 34 -7.14 -19.87 -4.54
C ALA A 34 -6.68 -18.84 -5.59
N LEU A 35 -7.12 -17.58 -5.50
CA LEU A 35 -6.62 -16.52 -6.39
C LEU A 35 -5.14 -16.21 -6.14
N ALA A 36 -4.67 -16.34 -4.88
CA ALA A 36 -3.25 -16.20 -4.57
C ALA A 36 -2.44 -17.33 -5.21
N ASP A 37 -2.93 -18.57 -5.17
CA ASP A 37 -2.28 -19.72 -5.79
C ASP A 37 -2.18 -19.57 -7.31
N GLU A 38 -3.28 -19.19 -7.97
CA GLU A 38 -3.31 -18.94 -9.41
C GLU A 38 -2.35 -17.79 -9.81
N ALA A 39 -2.34 -16.71 -9.03
CA ALA A 39 -1.46 -15.57 -9.26
C ALA A 39 0.02 -15.96 -9.09
N ARG A 40 0.38 -16.70 -8.02
CA ARG A 40 1.74 -17.17 -7.80
C ARG A 40 2.21 -18.11 -8.93
N ALA A 41 1.33 -18.98 -9.45
CA ALA A 41 1.67 -19.83 -10.59
C ALA A 41 2.02 -19.00 -11.85
N ILE A 42 1.42 -17.82 -12.04
CA ILE A 42 1.78 -16.89 -13.11
C ILE A 42 3.12 -16.24 -12.81
N LEU A 43 3.30 -15.70 -11.59
CA LEU A 43 4.53 -15.01 -11.19
C LEU A 43 5.76 -15.93 -11.28
N TRP A 44 5.63 -17.20 -10.85
CA TRP A 44 6.71 -18.18 -10.94
C TRP A 44 7.18 -18.44 -12.37
N ARG A 45 6.29 -18.36 -13.36
CA ARG A 45 6.69 -18.52 -14.79
C ARG A 45 7.56 -17.37 -15.30
N ASP A 46 7.41 -16.17 -14.70
CA ASP A 46 8.15 -14.98 -15.10
C ASP A 46 9.45 -14.81 -14.28
N LEU A 47 9.60 -15.60 -13.21
CA LEU A 47 10.83 -15.69 -12.43
C LEU A 47 11.80 -16.65 -13.13
N ALA A 48 13.06 -16.26 -13.25
CA ALA A 48 14.12 -17.09 -13.85
C ALA A 48 14.72 -18.10 -12.85
N CYS A 49 13.91 -18.65 -11.94
CA CYS A 49 14.33 -19.60 -10.90
C CYS A 49 13.27 -20.69 -10.70
N ASP A 50 13.69 -21.82 -10.14
CA ASP A 50 12.83 -22.99 -9.88
C ASP A 50 12.15 -22.84 -8.51
N PRO A 51 10.80 -22.95 -8.43
CA PRO A 51 10.07 -22.89 -7.16
C PRO A 51 10.44 -24.00 -6.17
N HIS A 52 11.03 -25.10 -6.65
CA HIS A 52 11.39 -26.28 -5.86
C HIS A 52 12.89 -26.44 -5.60
N ASP A 53 13.71 -25.52 -6.16
CA ASP A 53 15.16 -25.53 -5.97
C ASP A 53 15.64 -24.22 -5.35
N PRO A 54 15.82 -24.14 -4.01
CA PRO A 54 16.32 -22.96 -3.32
C PRO A 54 17.70 -22.50 -3.80
N SER A 55 18.51 -23.38 -4.39
CA SER A 55 19.82 -22.99 -4.92
C SER A 55 19.73 -22.08 -6.15
N SER A 56 18.57 -22.05 -6.82
CA SER A 56 18.27 -21.17 -7.95
C SER A 56 17.87 -19.75 -7.52
N TRP A 57 17.59 -19.51 -6.22
CA TRP A 57 17.16 -18.21 -5.69
C TRP A 57 18.37 -17.32 -5.36
N THR A 58 19.05 -16.87 -6.39
CA THR A 58 20.33 -16.16 -6.26
C THR A 58 20.19 -14.67 -5.93
N GLU A 59 19.02 -14.08 -6.15
CA GLU A 59 18.76 -12.67 -5.89
C GLU A 59 17.90 -12.49 -4.64
N PRO A 60 18.22 -11.57 -3.71
CA PRO A 60 17.40 -11.33 -2.53
C PRO A 60 16.03 -10.74 -2.86
N VAL A 61 15.89 -10.07 -4.01
CA VAL A 61 14.63 -9.53 -4.51
C VAL A 61 14.60 -9.46 -6.04
N ILE A 62 13.54 -10.01 -6.63
CA ILE A 62 13.25 -9.87 -8.06
C ILE A 62 11.98 -9.02 -8.19
N ARG A 63 12.06 -7.91 -8.94
CA ARG A 63 10.93 -6.99 -9.12
C ARG A 63 10.21 -7.29 -10.42
N LEU A 64 9.03 -7.89 -10.29
CA LEU A 64 8.11 -8.08 -11.41
C LEU A 64 7.19 -6.87 -11.58
N GLY A 65 6.72 -6.64 -12.79
CA GLY A 65 5.95 -5.46 -13.18
C GLY A 65 4.46 -5.52 -12.82
N MET A 66 3.63 -5.10 -13.78
CA MET A 66 2.18 -5.02 -13.65
C MET A 66 1.52 -6.22 -14.34
N TYR A 67 0.52 -6.82 -13.67
CA TYR A 67 -0.23 -7.98 -14.14
C TYR A 67 -1.72 -7.65 -14.26
N SER A 68 -2.30 -7.88 -15.44
CA SER A 68 -3.72 -7.70 -15.72
C SER A 68 -4.48 -9.02 -15.94
N ALA A 69 -3.83 -10.17 -15.71
CA ALA A 69 -4.51 -11.47 -15.79
C ALA A 69 -5.62 -11.59 -14.72
N ALA A 70 -6.62 -12.43 -15.03
CA ALA A 70 -7.85 -12.54 -14.25
C ALA A 70 -7.65 -12.68 -12.73
N PRO A 71 -6.74 -13.56 -12.20
CA PRO A 71 -6.61 -13.73 -10.75
C PRO A 71 -6.13 -12.46 -10.04
N PHE A 72 -5.28 -11.63 -10.67
CA PHE A 72 -4.82 -10.36 -10.09
C PHE A 72 -5.94 -9.33 -10.03
N VAL A 73 -6.69 -9.19 -11.13
CA VAL A 73 -7.82 -8.23 -11.20
C VAL A 73 -8.93 -8.65 -10.25
N ALA A 74 -9.23 -9.95 -10.17
CA ALA A 74 -10.25 -10.49 -9.26
C ALA A 74 -9.85 -10.28 -7.79
N ALA A 75 -8.58 -10.54 -7.41
CA ALA A 75 -8.08 -10.31 -6.06
C ALA A 75 -8.20 -8.84 -5.63
N ALA A 76 -7.95 -7.90 -6.55
CA ALA A 76 -8.01 -6.47 -6.27
C ALA A 76 -9.43 -5.88 -6.18
N ASN A 77 -10.45 -6.59 -6.67
CA ASN A 77 -11.81 -6.05 -6.83
C ASN A 77 -12.88 -6.92 -6.14
N THR A 78 -12.59 -7.50 -5.00
CA THR A 78 -13.59 -8.23 -4.22
C THR A 78 -14.65 -7.29 -3.64
N PRO A 79 -15.89 -7.77 -3.37
CA PRO A 79 -16.93 -6.96 -2.72
C PRO A 79 -16.48 -6.41 -1.36
N LEU A 80 -15.70 -7.16 -0.58
CA LEU A 80 -15.14 -6.73 0.70
C LEU A 80 -14.21 -5.52 0.51
N LEU A 81 -13.29 -5.57 -0.45
CA LEU A 81 -12.37 -4.47 -0.74
C LEU A 81 -13.12 -3.25 -1.26
N HIS A 82 -14.08 -3.43 -2.17
CA HIS A 82 -14.89 -2.31 -2.68
C HIS A 82 -15.66 -1.62 -1.55
N GLY A 83 -16.28 -2.37 -0.64
CA GLY A 83 -16.95 -1.80 0.53
C GLY A 83 -15.99 -1.04 1.45
N ALA A 84 -14.77 -1.55 1.66
CA ALA A 84 -13.74 -0.86 2.44
C ALA A 84 -13.25 0.41 1.72
N PHE A 85 -13.06 0.39 0.41
CA PHE A 85 -12.69 1.59 -0.36
C PHE A 85 -13.78 2.65 -0.30
N ASP A 86 -15.05 2.26 -0.40
CA ASP A 86 -16.18 3.20 -0.25
C ASP A 86 -16.21 3.83 1.14
N GLN A 87 -15.90 3.06 2.19
CA GLN A 87 -15.89 3.59 3.55
C GLN A 87 -14.66 4.46 3.86
N LEU A 88 -13.48 4.16 3.33
CA LEU A 88 -12.24 4.88 3.61
C LEU A 88 -12.03 6.10 2.70
N VAL A 89 -12.39 6.00 1.42
CA VAL A 89 -12.14 7.04 0.41
C VAL A 89 -13.42 7.78 0.03
N GLY A 90 -14.55 7.07 0.08
CA GLY A 90 -15.87 7.56 -0.31
C GLY A 90 -16.39 6.87 -1.56
N ALA A 91 -17.67 6.51 -1.54
CA ALA A 91 -18.34 5.85 -2.66
C ALA A 91 -18.23 6.68 -3.96
N GLY A 92 -17.81 6.02 -5.02
CA GLY A 92 -17.61 6.64 -6.33
C GLY A 92 -16.40 7.58 -6.44
N ARG A 93 -15.53 7.69 -5.40
CA ARG A 93 -14.34 8.57 -5.41
C ARG A 93 -13.05 7.87 -5.81
N TRP A 94 -13.09 6.58 -6.07
CA TRP A 94 -11.94 5.75 -6.45
C TRP A 94 -12.20 5.00 -7.77
N LEU A 95 -11.15 4.44 -8.34
CA LEU A 95 -11.18 3.67 -9.58
C LEU A 95 -10.90 2.20 -9.30
N PRO A 96 -11.68 1.24 -9.87
CA PRO A 96 -11.36 -0.18 -9.79
C PRO A 96 -9.98 -0.49 -10.37
N CYS A 97 -9.24 -1.41 -9.74
CA CYS A 97 -7.94 -1.83 -10.20
C CYS A 97 -8.06 -2.65 -11.48
N ARG A 98 -7.38 -2.24 -12.56
CA ARG A 98 -7.34 -2.95 -13.84
C ARG A 98 -6.11 -3.85 -13.99
N ALA A 99 -5.13 -3.66 -13.14
CA ALA A 99 -3.92 -4.43 -13.04
C ALA A 99 -3.38 -4.33 -11.61
N MET A 100 -2.49 -5.23 -11.24
CA MET A 100 -1.84 -5.24 -9.93
C MET A 100 -0.33 -5.34 -10.10
N GLY A 101 0.41 -4.65 -9.28
CA GLY A 101 1.88 -4.61 -9.23
C GLY A 101 2.33 -3.32 -8.53
N THR A 102 3.59 -3.10 -8.30
CA THR A 102 4.67 -4.05 -8.60
C THR A 102 4.70 -5.22 -7.61
N PHE A 103 5.38 -6.29 -7.99
CA PHE A 103 5.62 -7.44 -7.12
C PHE A 103 7.12 -7.52 -6.80
N PRO A 104 7.60 -6.96 -5.68
CA PRO A 104 8.93 -7.23 -5.18
C PRO A 104 8.93 -8.62 -4.52
N VAL A 105 9.13 -9.66 -5.34
CA VAL A 105 9.26 -11.03 -4.84
C VAL A 105 10.55 -11.15 -4.07
N ARG A 106 10.46 -11.56 -2.79
CA ARG A 106 11.64 -11.65 -1.91
C ARG A 106 11.96 -13.09 -1.61
N PHE A 107 13.23 -13.40 -1.71
CA PHE A 107 13.79 -14.73 -1.45
C PHE A 107 14.58 -14.74 -0.15
N PRO A 108 14.60 -15.89 0.56
CA PRO A 108 15.54 -16.10 1.66
C PRO A 108 16.97 -15.79 1.22
N SER A 109 17.63 -14.85 1.89
CA SER A 109 18.98 -14.45 1.51
C SER A 109 19.74 -13.85 2.70
N ALA A 110 21.05 -14.10 2.74
CA ALA A 110 21.95 -13.41 3.65
C ALA A 110 22.34 -12.01 3.14
N GLU A 111 22.15 -11.75 1.85
CA GLU A 111 22.50 -10.49 1.20
C GLU A 111 21.51 -9.37 1.56
N ASP A 112 22.00 -8.13 1.55
CA ASP A 112 21.15 -6.95 1.71
C ASP A 112 20.46 -6.64 0.37
N PRO A 113 19.12 -6.58 0.33
CA PRO A 113 18.38 -6.22 -0.87
C PRO A 113 18.57 -4.76 -1.30
N GLY A 114 19.18 -3.91 -0.46
CA GLY A 114 19.49 -2.52 -0.76
C GLY A 114 18.29 -1.57 -0.79
N ASP A 115 17.11 -2.00 -0.31
CA ASP A 115 15.87 -1.21 -0.37
C ASP A 115 15.14 -1.08 0.97
N ALA A 116 15.84 -1.30 2.08
CA ALA A 116 15.28 -1.27 3.43
C ALA A 116 15.11 0.16 4.01
N GLY A 117 15.15 1.19 3.18
CA GLY A 117 14.97 2.59 3.60
C GLY A 117 13.51 2.93 3.91
N TRP A 118 13.29 3.78 4.93
CA TRP A 118 11.99 4.37 5.21
C TRP A 118 11.59 5.31 4.07
N HIS A 119 10.33 5.28 3.66
CA HIS A 119 9.78 6.13 2.62
C HIS A 119 8.27 6.27 2.73
N VAL A 120 7.72 7.18 1.96
CA VAL A 120 6.30 7.27 1.61
C VAL A 120 6.18 7.11 0.10
N ASP A 121 5.04 6.64 -0.35
CA ASP A 121 4.78 6.58 -1.78
C ASP A 121 4.44 7.96 -2.34
N VAL A 122 5.01 8.24 -3.49
CA VAL A 122 4.77 9.47 -4.24
C VAL A 122 3.54 9.35 -5.13
N SER A 123 2.92 10.45 -5.52
CA SER A 123 1.61 10.45 -6.18
C SER A 123 1.54 11.23 -7.49
N PHE A 124 2.59 11.94 -7.90
CA PHE A 124 2.66 12.65 -9.18
C PHE A 124 4.12 13.01 -9.55
N GLY A 125 4.32 13.63 -10.72
CA GLY A 125 5.65 14.00 -11.22
C GLY A 125 6.40 12.84 -11.87
N PHE A 126 5.68 11.84 -12.37
CA PHE A 126 6.24 10.62 -12.96
C PHE A 126 6.95 10.81 -14.31
N ASP A 127 6.91 12.03 -14.87
CA ASP A 127 7.65 12.38 -16.09
C ASP A 127 9.16 12.57 -15.84
N ASP A 128 9.57 12.78 -14.60
CA ASP A 128 10.98 12.84 -14.23
C ASP A 128 11.57 11.43 -14.22
N PRO A 129 12.71 11.18 -14.94
CA PRO A 129 13.34 9.86 -14.98
C PRO A 129 13.95 9.44 -13.64
N ASP A 130 14.25 10.38 -12.74
CA ASP A 130 14.71 10.10 -11.39
C ASP A 130 13.50 10.05 -10.44
N PHE A 131 13.14 8.84 -9.99
CA PHE A 131 12.02 8.62 -9.07
C PHE A 131 12.17 9.38 -7.74
N MET A 132 13.37 9.75 -7.34
CA MET A 132 13.61 10.57 -6.15
C MET A 132 13.05 12.00 -6.30
N ASN A 133 12.79 12.46 -7.52
CA ASN A 133 12.18 13.75 -7.81
C ASN A 133 10.64 13.68 -7.91
N TRP A 134 10.07 12.47 -7.94
CA TRP A 134 8.61 12.31 -7.90
C TRP A 134 8.04 12.84 -6.58
N ARG A 135 6.83 13.33 -6.62
CA ARG A 135 6.30 14.23 -5.60
C ARG A 135 5.01 13.72 -4.96
N VAL A 136 4.73 14.24 -3.79
CA VAL A 136 3.46 14.08 -3.08
C VAL A 136 3.05 15.41 -2.45
N ASN A 137 1.75 15.68 -2.39
CA ASN A 137 1.18 16.84 -1.72
C ASN A 137 -0.04 16.42 -0.88
N LEU A 138 -0.64 17.33 -0.13
CA LEU A 138 -1.81 17.03 0.72
C LEU A 138 -3.01 16.51 -0.07
N ALA A 139 -3.18 16.91 -1.34
CA ALA A 139 -4.27 16.44 -2.19
C ALA A 139 -4.05 15.03 -2.73
N SER A 140 -2.85 14.45 -2.59
CA SER A 140 -2.48 13.09 -3.02
C SER A 140 -3.03 12.73 -4.40
N LYS A 141 -2.60 13.48 -5.43
CA LYS A 141 -3.20 13.52 -6.79
C LYS A 141 -3.36 12.17 -7.48
N GLY A 142 -2.48 11.22 -7.20
CA GLY A 142 -2.47 9.92 -7.88
C GLY A 142 -2.67 8.71 -6.96
N ARG A 143 -2.96 8.90 -5.66
CA ARG A 143 -3.04 7.80 -4.71
C ARG A 143 -4.04 8.09 -3.59
N ALA A 144 -5.15 7.35 -3.54
CA ALA A 144 -6.10 7.42 -2.43
C ALA A 144 -5.68 6.52 -1.26
N LEU A 145 -5.12 5.33 -1.55
CA LEU A 145 -4.57 4.40 -0.57
C LEU A 145 -3.28 3.78 -1.13
N LEU A 146 -2.36 3.43 -0.23
CA LEU A 146 -1.35 2.42 -0.44
C LEU A 146 -1.96 1.08 -0.03
N MET A 147 -1.81 0.04 -0.84
CA MET A 147 -2.35 -1.28 -0.53
C MET A 147 -1.23 -2.32 -0.53
N LEU A 148 -1.23 -3.20 0.48
CA LEU A 148 -0.31 -4.33 0.55
C LEU A 148 -1.12 -5.62 0.45
N PHE A 149 -1.01 -6.32 -0.68
CA PHE A 149 -1.71 -7.57 -0.95
C PHE A 149 -0.77 -8.76 -0.72
N LEU A 150 -1.06 -9.59 0.26
CA LEU A 150 -0.25 -10.78 0.55
C LEU A 150 -0.72 -11.95 -0.31
N PHE A 151 0.10 -12.35 -1.28
CA PHE A 151 -0.14 -13.50 -2.16
C PHE A 151 0.53 -14.78 -1.64
N SER A 152 1.35 -14.71 -0.61
CA SER A 152 1.87 -15.83 0.18
C SER A 152 1.59 -15.56 1.65
N ASP A 153 1.74 -16.55 2.49
CA ASP A 153 1.84 -16.33 3.93
C ASP A 153 3.08 -15.48 4.20
N VAL A 154 2.98 -14.57 5.17
CA VAL A 154 4.05 -13.65 5.56
C VAL A 154 4.15 -13.63 7.08
N GLY A 155 5.12 -14.30 7.63
CA GLY A 155 5.50 -14.23 9.04
C GLY A 155 6.52 -13.12 9.30
N GLU A 156 6.96 -13.02 10.54
CA GLU A 156 7.91 -11.97 10.96
C GLU A 156 9.27 -12.06 10.25
N GLN A 157 9.68 -13.26 9.84
CA GLN A 157 10.96 -13.50 9.17
C GLN A 157 10.87 -13.43 7.63
N ASP A 158 9.64 -13.38 7.07
CA ASP A 158 9.39 -13.43 5.63
C ASP A 158 9.40 -12.03 4.98
N ALA A 159 10.21 -11.14 5.47
CA ALA A 159 10.33 -9.75 5.00
C ALA A 159 9.00 -8.99 4.95
N PRO A 160 8.14 -9.02 6.00
CA PRO A 160 6.94 -8.21 6.05
C PRO A 160 7.29 -6.73 5.89
N THR A 161 6.41 -5.95 5.27
CA THR A 161 6.58 -4.49 5.21
C THR A 161 6.53 -3.94 6.64
N ARG A 162 7.53 -3.15 7.03
CA ARG A 162 7.52 -2.40 8.28
C ARG A 162 6.68 -1.15 8.12
N ILE A 163 5.85 -0.85 9.09
CA ILE A 163 4.93 0.29 9.11
C ILE A 163 5.18 1.10 10.38
N ARG A 164 5.31 2.42 10.25
CA ARG A 164 5.29 3.35 11.38
C ARG A 164 3.87 3.85 11.61
N ALA A 165 3.16 3.25 12.54
CA ALA A 165 1.77 3.57 12.83
C ALA A 165 1.59 5.02 13.32
N GLY A 166 0.68 5.79 12.71
CA GLY A 166 0.46 7.20 13.00
C GLY A 166 1.39 8.17 12.26
N SER A 167 2.39 7.66 11.52
CA SER A 167 3.37 8.51 10.81
C SER A 167 2.76 9.41 9.74
N HIS A 168 1.62 9.05 9.18
CA HIS A 168 0.91 9.84 8.16
C HIS A 168 0.53 11.23 8.66
N HIS A 169 0.29 11.42 9.96
CA HIS A 169 0.07 12.74 10.56
C HIS A 169 1.34 13.60 10.53
N HIS A 170 2.52 13.00 10.73
CA HIS A 170 3.79 13.71 10.64
C HIS A 170 4.06 14.16 9.19
N ILE A 171 3.78 13.29 8.22
CA ILE A 171 3.93 13.62 6.81
C ILE A 171 2.93 14.69 6.37
N ALA A 172 1.67 14.65 6.84
CA ALA A 172 0.70 15.72 6.55
C ALA A 172 1.22 17.09 7.00
N ARG A 173 1.76 17.21 8.23
CA ARG A 173 2.37 18.45 8.74
C ARG A 173 3.56 18.90 7.90
N GLN A 174 4.41 17.97 7.46
CA GLN A 174 5.57 18.28 6.63
C GLN A 174 5.15 18.78 5.23
N LEU A 175 4.07 18.22 4.67
CA LEU A 175 3.53 18.60 3.36
C LEU A 175 2.74 19.92 3.38
N ALA A 176 2.16 20.32 4.53
CA ALA A 176 1.29 21.48 4.61
C ALA A 176 1.90 22.79 4.05
N PRO A 177 3.13 23.19 4.38
CA PRO A 177 3.74 24.41 3.85
C PRO A 177 4.12 24.31 2.37
N ALA A 178 4.19 23.10 1.78
CA ALA A 178 4.62 22.90 0.40
C ALA A 178 3.50 23.13 -0.64
N GLY A 179 2.25 23.27 -0.19
CA GLY A 179 1.09 23.59 -1.04
C GLY A 179 0.89 22.61 -2.20
N GLU A 180 0.46 23.12 -3.34
CA GLU A 180 0.19 22.33 -4.54
C GLU A 180 1.44 21.68 -5.15
N ALA A 181 2.61 22.31 -5.00
CA ALA A 181 3.87 21.74 -5.49
C ALA A 181 4.27 20.48 -4.72
N GLY A 182 3.87 20.38 -3.46
CA GLY A 182 4.24 19.27 -2.58
C GLY A 182 5.76 19.16 -2.37
N LEU A 183 6.19 18.01 -1.88
CA LEU A 183 7.60 17.65 -1.69
C LEU A 183 7.96 16.43 -2.56
N SER A 184 9.19 16.42 -3.05
CA SER A 184 9.76 15.22 -3.69
C SER A 184 10.13 14.17 -2.65
N LEU A 185 10.28 12.92 -3.10
CA LEU A 185 10.77 11.85 -2.22
C LEU A 185 12.14 12.21 -1.62
N ARG A 186 13.00 12.84 -2.41
CA ARG A 186 14.33 13.31 -1.96
C ARG A 186 14.23 14.34 -0.82
N GLU A 187 13.31 15.31 -0.94
CA GLU A 187 13.06 16.32 0.11
C GLU A 187 12.49 15.67 1.38
N LEU A 188 11.54 14.74 1.24
CA LEU A 188 10.93 14.02 2.35
C LEU A 188 11.93 13.09 3.07
N ALA A 189 12.83 12.46 2.31
CA ALA A 189 13.81 11.54 2.85
C ALA A 189 15.07 12.23 3.41
N ALA A 190 15.20 13.54 3.26
CA ALA A 190 16.42 14.27 3.60
C ALA A 190 16.83 14.14 5.07
N ASP A 191 15.87 13.99 5.98
CA ASP A 191 16.09 13.78 7.41
C ASP A 191 15.93 12.31 7.85
N GLY A 192 15.78 11.35 6.91
CA GLY A 192 15.54 9.94 7.21
C GLY A 192 14.20 9.67 7.89
N PHE A 193 13.21 10.53 7.71
CA PHE A 193 11.89 10.46 8.35
C PHE A 193 11.97 10.48 9.90
N THR A 194 12.92 11.25 10.44
CA THR A 194 13.16 11.36 11.89
C THR A 194 11.93 11.86 12.64
N GLY A 195 11.11 12.72 12.04
CA GLY A 195 9.85 13.20 12.63
C GLY A 195 8.88 12.09 13.02
N SER A 196 8.97 10.92 12.39
CA SER A 196 8.16 9.73 12.70
C SER A 196 8.90 8.63 13.44
N ALA A 197 10.15 8.85 13.87
CA ALA A 197 10.98 7.82 14.50
C ALA A 197 10.42 7.33 15.85
N GLY A 198 9.62 8.15 16.53
CA GLY A 198 8.95 7.77 17.77
C GLY A 198 7.63 7.00 17.57
N CYS A 199 7.18 6.80 16.33
CA CYS A 199 5.98 6.01 16.05
C CYS A 199 6.24 4.52 16.32
N GLU A 200 5.20 3.80 16.75
CA GLU A 200 5.28 2.35 16.91
C GLU A 200 5.54 1.67 15.55
N GLU A 201 6.54 0.80 15.51
CA GLU A 201 6.84 0.01 14.33
C GLU A 201 6.09 -1.33 14.38
N LEU A 202 5.37 -1.63 13.32
CA LEU A 202 4.57 -2.84 13.15
C LEU A 202 4.99 -3.57 11.87
N LEU A 203 4.73 -4.87 11.84
CA LEU A 203 5.01 -5.74 10.70
C LEU A 203 3.71 -6.12 9.99
N ALA A 204 3.65 -5.92 8.69
CA ALA A 204 2.51 -6.29 7.86
C ALA A 204 2.54 -7.81 7.57
N THR A 205 2.22 -8.61 8.59
CA THR A 205 2.14 -10.08 8.53
C THR A 205 0.74 -10.56 8.23
N GLY A 206 0.58 -11.80 7.78
CA GLY A 206 -0.72 -12.43 7.56
C GLY A 206 -0.64 -13.64 6.63
N GLN A 207 -1.77 -14.31 6.47
CA GLN A 207 -1.92 -15.39 5.51
C GLN A 207 -2.16 -14.84 4.10
N ALA A 208 -1.95 -15.66 3.08
CA ALA A 208 -2.35 -15.36 1.71
C ALA A 208 -3.83 -14.96 1.66
N GLY A 209 -4.14 -13.86 0.97
CA GLY A 209 -5.47 -13.26 0.98
C GLY A 209 -5.65 -12.10 1.97
N THR A 210 -4.66 -11.84 2.85
CA THR A 210 -4.65 -10.65 3.71
C THR A 210 -4.29 -9.40 2.90
N VAL A 211 -4.99 -8.28 3.17
CA VAL A 211 -4.71 -6.97 2.58
C VAL A 211 -4.60 -5.92 3.67
N TYR A 212 -3.55 -5.11 3.61
CA TYR A 212 -3.45 -3.88 4.40
C TYR A 212 -3.86 -2.70 3.52
N LEU A 213 -4.85 -1.94 3.96
CA LEU A 213 -5.25 -0.67 3.36
C LEU A 213 -4.61 0.45 4.18
N CYS A 214 -3.65 1.12 3.58
CA CYS A 214 -2.83 2.12 4.26
C CYS A 214 -3.11 3.52 3.74
N HIS A 215 -3.02 4.52 4.63
CA HIS A 215 -3.06 5.92 4.27
C HIS A 215 -1.91 6.24 3.29
N PRO A 216 -2.11 7.07 2.24
CA PRO A 216 -1.09 7.34 1.23
C PRO A 216 0.19 7.99 1.79
N PHE A 217 0.13 8.60 2.98
CA PHE A 217 1.28 9.22 3.64
C PHE A 217 1.93 8.34 4.71
N LEU A 218 1.52 7.07 4.83
CA LEU A 218 2.08 6.17 5.84
C LEU A 218 3.55 5.88 5.55
N VAL A 219 4.44 6.17 6.50
CA VAL A 219 5.87 5.84 6.38
C VAL A 219 6.03 4.34 6.57
N HIS A 220 6.65 3.71 5.59
CA HIS A 220 6.86 2.28 5.58
C HIS A 220 8.22 1.94 4.99
N SER A 221 8.63 0.69 5.15
CA SER A 221 9.94 0.22 4.69
C SER A 221 9.90 -1.26 4.37
N ALA A 222 10.63 -1.65 3.34
CA ALA A 222 10.99 -3.03 3.13
C ALA A 222 12.01 -3.49 4.19
N GLN A 223 12.28 -4.80 4.22
CA GLN A 223 13.35 -5.39 5.04
C GLN A 223 13.89 -6.67 4.38
N PRO A 224 15.08 -7.15 4.80
CA PRO A 224 15.64 -8.41 4.33
C PRO A 224 14.75 -9.60 4.69
N HIS A 225 14.75 -10.62 3.83
CA HIS A 225 14.06 -11.88 4.04
C HIS A 225 14.96 -12.84 4.84
N ARG A 226 14.49 -13.30 6.01
CA ARG A 226 15.21 -14.21 6.91
C ARG A 226 14.46 -15.52 7.15
N GLY A 227 13.31 -15.71 6.51
CA GLY A 227 12.53 -16.93 6.53
C GLY A 227 13.04 -17.98 5.54
N GLU A 228 12.17 -18.94 5.20
CA GLU A 228 12.55 -20.10 4.39
C GLU A 228 11.84 -20.15 3.04
N THR A 229 10.71 -19.44 2.87
CA THR A 229 9.88 -19.52 1.67
C THR A 229 9.75 -18.15 1.00
N PRO A 230 9.79 -18.07 -0.33
CA PRO A 230 9.69 -16.79 -1.03
C PRO A 230 8.39 -16.04 -0.72
N ARG A 231 8.51 -14.73 -0.48
CA ARG A 231 7.38 -13.85 -0.23
C ARG A 231 6.86 -13.22 -1.52
N PHE A 232 5.57 -13.42 -1.79
CA PHE A 232 4.84 -12.77 -2.88
C PHE A 232 3.88 -11.72 -2.31
N MET A 233 4.13 -10.46 -2.62
CA MET A 233 3.32 -9.32 -2.20
C MET A 233 3.23 -8.30 -3.33
N ALA A 234 2.04 -7.73 -3.54
CA ALA A 234 1.84 -6.60 -4.44
C ALA A 234 1.62 -5.30 -3.66
N GLN A 235 2.03 -4.17 -4.24
CA GLN A 235 1.89 -2.83 -3.67
C GLN A 235 1.19 -1.86 -4.64
N PRO A 236 -0.04 -2.16 -5.12
CA PRO A 236 -0.74 -1.25 -6.01
C PRO A 236 -1.25 -0.02 -5.26
N PRO A 237 -1.32 1.17 -5.91
CA PRO A 237 -2.13 2.27 -5.41
C PRO A 237 -3.61 2.01 -5.66
N LEU A 238 -4.48 2.44 -4.74
CA LEU A 238 -5.85 2.74 -5.10
C LEU A 238 -5.88 4.14 -5.72
N LEU A 239 -6.32 4.24 -6.98
CA LEU A 239 -6.35 5.51 -7.70
C LEU A 239 -7.61 6.30 -7.33
N PRO A 240 -7.49 7.58 -6.93
CA PRO A 240 -8.66 8.44 -6.76
C PRO A 240 -9.19 8.90 -8.12
N ARG A 241 -10.50 9.20 -8.23
CA ARG A 241 -11.09 9.87 -9.40
C ARG A 241 -10.72 11.34 -9.47
N GLU A 242 -10.60 11.95 -8.30
CA GLU A 242 -10.23 13.35 -8.11
C GLU A 242 -9.25 13.43 -6.93
N PRO A 243 -8.38 14.45 -6.88
CA PRO A 243 -7.55 14.71 -5.71
C PRO A 243 -8.37 14.80 -4.43
N LEU A 244 -7.77 14.44 -3.29
CA LEU A 244 -8.40 14.56 -1.98
C LEU A 244 -8.73 16.03 -1.68
N ARG A 245 -9.85 16.27 -0.99
CA ARG A 245 -10.32 17.61 -0.62
C ARG A 245 -10.40 17.74 0.89
N LEU A 246 -9.69 18.71 1.45
CA LEU A 246 -9.66 18.94 2.90
C LEU A 246 -10.70 19.97 3.36
N ASP A 247 -11.26 20.76 2.46
CA ASP A 247 -12.16 21.90 2.64
C ASP A 247 -13.59 21.62 2.15
N ARG A 248 -14.09 20.41 2.37
CA ARG A 248 -15.43 20.04 1.91
C ARG A 248 -16.51 20.83 2.63
N GLU A 249 -17.25 21.64 1.87
CA GLU A 249 -18.39 22.43 2.37
C GLU A 249 -19.56 21.55 2.84
N ASP A 250 -19.70 20.35 2.24
CA ASP A 250 -20.75 19.37 2.56
C ASP A 250 -20.47 18.57 3.87
N GLY A 251 -19.32 18.81 4.50
CA GLY A 251 -18.90 18.09 5.70
C GLY A 251 -18.60 16.60 5.50
N ALA A 252 -18.73 16.08 4.28
CA ALA A 252 -18.59 14.66 3.93
C ALA A 252 -17.12 14.23 3.73
N SER A 253 -16.24 14.61 4.67
CA SER A 253 -14.85 14.15 4.64
C SER A 253 -14.76 12.64 4.79
N SER A 254 -13.99 12.02 3.90
CA SER A 254 -13.65 10.61 4.03
C SER A 254 -12.65 10.38 5.19
N PRO A 255 -12.54 9.15 5.73
CA PRO A 255 -11.52 8.82 6.73
C PRO A 255 -10.09 9.18 6.30
N VAL A 256 -9.73 9.01 5.03
CA VAL A 256 -8.43 9.48 4.49
C VAL A 256 -8.27 10.99 4.65
N GLU A 257 -9.27 11.78 4.23
CA GLU A 257 -9.25 13.25 4.36
C GLU A 257 -9.29 13.70 5.82
N ALA A 258 -10.05 13.00 6.67
CA ALA A 258 -10.11 13.26 8.11
C ALA A 258 -8.76 13.02 8.79
N ALA A 259 -8.05 11.95 8.44
CA ALA A 259 -6.71 11.65 8.95
C ALA A 259 -5.69 12.74 8.58
N ILE A 260 -5.75 13.27 7.34
CA ILE A 260 -4.89 14.40 6.94
C ILE A 260 -5.19 15.63 7.83
N ARG A 261 -6.47 16.00 7.98
CA ARG A 261 -6.86 17.15 8.79
C ARG A 261 -6.47 17.01 10.26
N GLN A 262 -6.54 15.80 10.82
CA GLN A 262 -6.09 15.54 12.19
C GLN A 262 -4.57 15.71 12.33
N GLY A 263 -3.82 15.54 11.24
CA GLY A 263 -2.38 15.75 11.21
C GLY A 263 -1.98 17.23 11.11
N LEU A 264 -2.87 18.12 10.63
CA LEU A 264 -2.60 19.55 10.46
C LEU A 264 -2.83 20.36 11.72
#